data_92ba777113b2e2a6bcf6af318b4b110a
#
_entry.id   92ba777113b2e2a6bcf6af318b4b110a
#
_cell.length_a   1.000
_cell.length_b   1.000
_cell.length_c   1.000
_cell.angle_alpha   90.00
_cell.angle_beta   90.00
_cell.angle_gamma   90.00
#
_symmetry.space_group_name_H-M   'P 1'
#
loop_
_entity.id
_entity.type
_entity.pdbx_description
1 polymer ?
#
loop_
_entity_poly.entity_id
_entity_poly.type
_entity_poly.pdbx_seq_one_letter_code
_entity_poly.pdbx_strand_id
1 'polypeptide(L)'
;MRRFLQSAAAIALGAVVLSQTAGCARANRYDNLKALSLEKVKPVVVRQEADQVPRLGIAFGGGGVRGFVHLGVLRALEEAGIRADVVAGTSVGALAATLYASGMSVGEIESLAKSTSRYELLDLVFSREGAINGRAYAAWIRSVTSNRTMRELPVPLGITVTDLGAGTALLIVDGDPGEAVQASATVPGTVIPVHSNGRTYVDGGVLTIVPVRFVRAMGADVIIAVDIYCGKHPAPRGNAVDTVLKTLRLQSCQLSNAEIAEADILIRPGFEPDSPVSLAQRDEAIAAGYQATKAVIPEIRARLAGSKQAVNP
;
A
#
# COMPACT_ATOMS: atom_id res chain seq x y z
N MET A 1 -58.96 -2.64 18.31
CA MET A 1 -58.10 -1.48 18.66
C MET A 1 -56.94 -1.81 19.58
N ARG A 2 -57.08 -2.53 20.72
CA ARG A 2 -55.94 -2.84 21.61
C ARG A 2 -54.77 -3.65 21.00
N ARG A 3 -55.01 -4.58 20.09
CA ARG A 3 -53.95 -5.37 19.43
C ARG A 3 -53.12 -4.58 18.44
N PHE A 4 -53.70 -3.56 17.80
CA PHE A 4 -52.97 -2.67 16.85
C PHE A 4 -52.01 -1.71 17.58
N LEU A 5 -52.40 -1.24 18.78
CA LEU A 5 -51.54 -0.38 19.63
C LEU A 5 -50.36 -1.12 20.23
N GLN A 6 -50.52 -2.42 20.56
CA GLN A 6 -49.43 -3.24 21.06
C GLN A 6 -48.38 -3.58 19.97
N SER A 7 -48.83 -3.79 18.73
CA SER A 7 -47.93 -4.04 17.60
C SER A 7 -47.14 -2.79 17.21
N ALA A 8 -47.75 -1.60 17.23
CA ALA A 8 -47.07 -0.34 16.96
C ALA A 8 -46.04 0.04 18.03
N ALA A 9 -46.33 -0.26 19.30
CA ALA A 9 -45.38 -0.05 20.41
C ALA A 9 -44.19 -1.00 20.33
N ALA A 10 -44.40 -2.27 19.94
CA ALA A 10 -43.31 -3.24 19.76
C ALA A 10 -42.39 -2.89 18.57
N ILE A 11 -42.95 -2.35 17.49
CA ILE A 11 -42.15 -1.90 16.33
C ILE A 11 -41.40 -0.62 16.68
N ALA A 12 -41.99 0.31 17.43
CA ALA A 12 -41.32 1.52 17.89
C ALA A 12 -40.19 1.21 18.90
N LEU A 13 -40.39 0.25 19.83
CA LEU A 13 -39.35 -0.19 20.76
C LEU A 13 -38.22 -0.92 20.03
N GLY A 14 -38.53 -1.76 19.03
CA GLY A 14 -37.54 -2.43 18.18
C GLY A 14 -36.72 -1.43 17.40
N ALA A 15 -37.33 -0.39 16.83
CA ALA A 15 -36.63 0.66 16.12
C ALA A 15 -35.73 1.53 17.00
N VAL A 16 -36.15 1.81 18.25
CA VAL A 16 -35.35 2.57 19.23
C VAL A 16 -34.18 1.73 19.75
N VAL A 17 -34.38 0.42 19.99
CA VAL A 17 -33.28 -0.48 20.40
C VAL A 17 -32.27 -0.69 19.23
N LEU A 18 -32.72 -0.81 17.97
CA LEU A 18 -31.83 -0.86 16.82
C LEU A 18 -31.10 0.46 16.57
N SER A 19 -31.67 1.61 16.92
CA SER A 19 -30.98 2.90 16.82
C SER A 19 -29.93 3.14 17.91
N GLN A 20 -30.05 2.45 19.06
CA GLN A 20 -29.06 2.56 20.16
C GLN A 20 -27.96 1.51 20.09
N THR A 21 -28.17 0.40 19.35
CA THR A 21 -27.12 -0.60 19.10
C THR A 21 -26.36 -0.37 17.79
N ALA A 22 -26.71 0.64 17.00
CA ALA A 22 -25.79 1.21 16.02
C ALA A 22 -24.66 1.90 16.80
N GLY A 23 -23.86 1.09 17.50
CA GLY A 23 -22.61 1.52 18.09
C GLY A 23 -21.86 2.22 16.99
N CYS A 24 -21.67 3.53 17.14
CA CYS A 24 -20.83 4.32 16.26
C CYS A 24 -19.52 3.60 16.16
N ALA A 25 -19.30 2.87 15.07
CA ALA A 25 -17.95 2.46 14.72
C ALA A 25 -17.17 3.76 14.74
N ARG A 26 -16.30 3.93 15.77
CA ARG A 26 -15.55 5.18 15.93
C ARG A 26 -14.79 5.37 14.63
N ALA A 27 -15.08 6.46 13.95
CA ALA A 27 -14.32 6.88 12.77
C ALA A 27 -12.82 6.73 13.08
N ASN A 28 -12.05 6.21 12.13
CA ASN A 28 -10.60 6.11 12.29
C ASN A 28 -10.02 7.52 12.31
N ARG A 29 -9.77 8.05 13.49
CA ARG A 29 -9.22 9.38 13.69
C ARG A 29 -7.83 9.27 14.29
N TYR A 30 -6.90 9.95 13.65
CA TYR A 30 -5.52 10.08 14.08
C TYR A 30 -5.14 11.57 14.10
N ASP A 31 -4.60 12.04 15.25
CA ASP A 31 -4.34 13.47 15.43
C ASP A 31 -3.05 13.94 14.76
N ASN A 32 -2.13 13.02 14.46
CA ASN A 32 -0.76 13.36 14.05
C ASN A 32 -0.35 12.84 12.67
N LEU A 33 -1.29 12.39 11.84
CA LEU A 33 -0.97 11.88 10.52
C LEU A 33 -0.68 13.04 9.57
N LYS A 34 0.62 13.25 9.26
CA LYS A 34 1.09 14.34 8.41
C LYS A 34 1.41 13.80 7.02
N ALA A 35 0.56 14.12 6.05
CA ALA A 35 0.75 13.77 4.65
C ALA A 35 1.15 15.02 3.84
N LEU A 36 2.16 14.87 2.98
CA LEU A 36 2.78 15.91 2.20
C LEU A 36 2.40 15.79 0.72
N SER A 37 2.10 16.89 0.05
CA SER A 37 2.01 16.93 -1.40
C SER A 37 3.40 16.77 -2.03
N LEU A 38 3.45 16.33 -3.29
CA LEU A 38 4.71 16.00 -3.98
C LEU A 38 5.75 17.13 -3.88
N GLU A 39 5.31 18.39 -4.05
CA GLU A 39 6.17 19.58 -4.03
C GLU A 39 6.77 19.89 -2.64
N LYS A 40 6.16 19.31 -1.59
CA LYS A 40 6.60 19.48 -0.19
C LYS A 40 7.48 18.32 0.30
N VAL A 41 7.56 17.25 -0.45
CA VAL A 41 8.47 16.14 -0.14
C VAL A 41 9.90 16.62 -0.37
N LYS A 42 10.74 16.43 0.62
CA LYS A 42 12.18 16.75 0.52
C LYS A 42 12.97 15.46 0.49
N PRO A 43 14.15 15.46 -0.17
CA PRO A 43 15.05 14.33 -0.09
C PRO A 43 15.35 13.95 1.37
N VAL A 44 15.03 12.71 1.72
CA VAL A 44 15.33 12.13 3.05
C VAL A 44 16.70 11.47 3.05
N VAL A 45 17.21 11.16 1.85
CA VAL A 45 18.58 10.72 1.62
C VAL A 45 19.34 11.91 1.04
N VAL A 46 20.22 12.49 1.82
CA VAL A 46 21.02 13.65 1.38
C VAL A 46 22.29 13.14 0.69
N ARG A 47 22.50 13.56 -0.56
CA ARG A 47 23.71 13.24 -1.30
C ARG A 47 24.89 13.98 -0.66
N GLN A 48 25.94 13.23 -0.29
CA GLN A 48 27.24 13.85 -0.01
C GLN A 48 28.02 13.93 -1.34
N GLU A 49 28.79 14.99 -1.54
CA GLU A 49 29.57 15.20 -2.79
C GLU A 49 30.52 14.04 -3.14
N ALA A 50 30.88 13.21 -2.12
CA ALA A 50 31.70 12.03 -2.28
C ALA A 50 30.93 10.77 -2.74
N ASP A 51 29.59 10.80 -2.75
CA ASP A 51 28.79 9.64 -3.11
C ASP A 51 28.78 9.41 -4.63
N GLN A 52 29.67 8.53 -5.09
CA GLN A 52 29.77 8.13 -6.50
C GLN A 52 28.78 7.06 -6.92
N VAL A 53 28.00 6.50 -5.97
CA VAL A 53 27.03 5.44 -6.23
C VAL A 53 25.63 6.04 -6.25
N PRO A 54 24.84 5.78 -7.33
CA PRO A 54 23.45 6.23 -7.39
C PRO A 54 22.62 5.56 -6.30
N ARG A 55 21.70 6.34 -5.72
CA ARG A 55 20.76 5.84 -4.72
C ARG A 55 19.61 5.13 -5.40
N LEU A 56 19.42 3.89 -4.99
CA LEU A 56 18.34 3.07 -5.49
C LEU A 56 17.08 3.28 -4.66
N GLY A 57 15.98 3.61 -5.34
CA GLY A 57 14.65 3.64 -4.76
C GLY A 57 13.78 2.52 -5.29
N ILE A 58 12.88 1.99 -4.43
CA ILE A 58 11.84 1.04 -4.87
C ILE A 58 10.46 1.63 -4.59
N ALA A 59 9.63 1.70 -5.64
CA ALA A 59 8.23 2.05 -5.57
C ALA A 59 7.37 0.76 -5.58
N PHE A 60 6.83 0.37 -4.42
CA PHE A 60 5.99 -0.82 -4.28
C PHE A 60 4.53 -0.49 -4.58
N GLY A 61 3.99 -1.09 -5.64
CA GLY A 61 2.62 -0.86 -6.08
C GLY A 61 1.56 -1.51 -5.21
N GLY A 62 0.38 -0.90 -5.17
CA GLY A 62 -0.83 -1.46 -4.57
C GLY A 62 -1.39 -2.63 -5.40
N GLY A 63 -2.25 -3.47 -4.80
CA GLY A 63 -2.85 -4.58 -5.55
C GLY A 63 -3.52 -5.69 -4.73
N GLY A 64 -3.82 -5.46 -3.45
CA GLY A 64 -4.51 -6.42 -2.58
C GLY A 64 -3.74 -7.74 -2.45
N VAL A 65 -4.41 -8.87 -2.69
CA VAL A 65 -3.80 -10.21 -2.55
C VAL A 65 -2.62 -10.49 -3.49
N ARG A 66 -2.41 -9.65 -4.51
CA ARG A 66 -1.21 -9.71 -5.37
C ARG A 66 0.06 -9.32 -4.63
N GLY A 67 -0.06 -8.78 -3.41
CA GLY A 67 1.06 -8.34 -2.58
C GLY A 67 2.15 -9.38 -2.35
N PHE A 68 1.84 -10.67 -2.40
CA PHE A 68 2.84 -11.74 -2.33
C PHE A 68 3.88 -11.71 -3.46
N VAL A 69 3.57 -11.06 -4.58
CA VAL A 69 4.52 -10.78 -5.65
C VAL A 69 5.72 -9.98 -5.13
N HIS A 70 5.48 -8.98 -4.25
CA HIS A 70 6.55 -8.18 -3.66
C HIS A 70 7.56 -9.02 -2.90
N LEU A 71 7.12 -10.10 -2.25
CA LEU A 71 8.02 -11.01 -1.54
C LEU A 71 8.98 -11.72 -2.50
N GLY A 72 8.47 -12.15 -3.67
CA GLY A 72 9.31 -12.69 -4.73
C GLY A 72 10.32 -11.69 -5.29
N VAL A 73 9.88 -10.42 -5.44
CA VAL A 73 10.76 -9.31 -5.86
C VAL A 73 11.87 -9.12 -4.84
N LEU A 74 11.54 -8.99 -3.56
CA LEU A 74 12.51 -8.79 -2.48
C LEU A 74 13.51 -9.96 -2.39
N ARG A 75 13.05 -11.21 -2.55
CA ARG A 75 13.93 -12.39 -2.57
C ARG A 75 14.97 -12.32 -3.69
N ALA A 76 14.54 -12.00 -4.92
CA ALA A 76 15.45 -11.92 -6.04
C ALA A 76 16.46 -10.77 -5.92
N LEU A 77 16.06 -9.63 -5.35
CA LEU A 77 16.96 -8.50 -5.07
C LEU A 77 17.95 -8.84 -3.95
N GLU A 78 17.50 -9.47 -2.85
CA GLU A 78 18.37 -9.89 -1.74
C GLU A 78 19.43 -10.90 -2.21
N GLU A 79 19.04 -11.94 -2.97
CA GLU A 79 19.95 -12.91 -3.58
C GLU A 79 20.97 -12.27 -4.53
N ALA A 80 20.58 -11.19 -5.22
CA ALA A 80 21.48 -10.44 -6.09
C ALA A 80 22.38 -9.45 -5.36
N GLY A 81 22.22 -9.30 -4.03
CA GLY A 81 22.95 -8.34 -3.20
C GLY A 81 22.53 -6.88 -3.47
N ILE A 82 21.32 -6.66 -4.04
CA ILE A 82 20.80 -5.35 -4.36
C ILE A 82 19.91 -4.85 -3.22
N ARG A 83 20.26 -3.67 -2.68
CA ARG A 83 19.51 -3.03 -1.59
C ARG A 83 19.07 -1.65 -2.01
N ALA A 84 17.85 -1.28 -1.61
CA ALA A 84 17.34 0.07 -1.82
C ALA A 84 17.75 0.99 -0.67
N ASP A 85 18.07 2.24 -1.02
CA ASP A 85 18.39 3.30 -0.08
C ASP A 85 17.13 4.03 0.44
N VAL A 86 16.04 3.93 -0.32
CA VAL A 86 14.75 4.55 0.00
C VAL A 86 13.61 3.75 -0.62
N VAL A 87 12.49 3.66 0.08
CA VAL A 87 11.31 2.95 -0.42
C VAL A 87 10.04 3.73 -0.20
N ALA A 88 9.09 3.60 -1.13
CA ALA A 88 7.73 4.02 -0.89
C ALA A 88 6.74 2.97 -1.39
N GLY A 89 5.54 2.97 -0.80
CA GLY A 89 4.52 2.00 -1.16
C GLY A 89 3.10 2.52 -1.08
N THR A 90 2.22 1.84 -1.79
CA THR A 90 0.78 2.10 -1.87
C THR A 90 0.02 0.85 -1.42
N SER A 91 -0.94 0.98 -0.48
CA SER A 91 -1.82 -0.13 -0.07
C SER A 91 -1.02 -1.36 0.41
N VAL A 92 -1.19 -2.53 -0.19
CA VAL A 92 -0.35 -3.70 0.13
C VAL A 92 1.13 -3.45 -0.18
N GLY A 93 1.47 -2.58 -1.12
CA GLY A 93 2.83 -2.14 -1.37
C GLY A 93 3.39 -1.29 -0.22
N ALA A 94 2.54 -0.54 0.50
CA ALA A 94 2.93 0.17 1.72
C ALA A 94 3.33 -0.82 2.83
N LEU A 95 2.63 -1.97 2.95
CA LEU A 95 3.04 -3.06 3.82
C LEU A 95 4.41 -3.61 3.42
N ALA A 96 4.59 -3.96 2.14
CA ALA A 96 5.87 -4.51 1.64
C ALA A 96 7.04 -3.53 1.89
N ALA A 97 6.83 -2.23 1.59
CA ALA A 97 7.79 -1.17 1.86
C ALA A 97 8.11 -1.05 3.36
N THR A 98 7.10 -1.13 4.23
CA THR A 98 7.28 -1.04 5.69
C THR A 98 8.07 -2.21 6.24
N LEU A 99 7.76 -3.45 5.84
CA LEU A 99 8.50 -4.64 6.27
C LEU A 99 9.94 -4.59 5.79
N TYR A 100 10.18 -4.20 4.54
CA TYR A 100 11.52 -3.96 4.03
C TYR A 100 12.26 -2.87 4.81
N ALA A 101 11.61 -1.72 5.02
CA ALA A 101 12.19 -0.57 5.72
C ALA A 101 12.52 -0.87 7.18
N SER A 102 11.82 -1.83 7.80
CA SER A 102 12.10 -2.27 9.18
C SER A 102 13.41 -3.04 9.32
N GLY A 103 14.05 -3.41 8.21
CA GLY A 103 15.29 -4.17 8.17
C GLY A 103 15.10 -5.68 8.28
N MET A 104 13.87 -6.18 8.15
CA MET A 104 13.59 -7.61 8.13
C MET A 104 14.23 -8.26 6.91
N SER A 105 14.84 -9.42 7.09
CA SER A 105 15.27 -10.29 6.00
C SER A 105 14.05 -10.85 5.25
N VAL A 106 14.24 -11.24 4.00
CA VAL A 106 13.17 -11.88 3.22
C VAL A 106 12.63 -13.14 3.91
N GLY A 107 13.50 -13.93 4.54
CA GLY A 107 13.09 -15.11 5.29
C GLY A 107 12.18 -14.80 6.48
N GLU A 108 12.42 -13.70 7.20
CA GLU A 108 11.55 -13.23 8.29
C GLU A 108 10.21 -12.75 7.75
N ILE A 109 10.19 -11.99 6.64
CA ILE A 109 8.95 -11.54 5.99
C ILE A 109 8.13 -12.74 5.50
N GLU A 110 8.77 -13.76 4.92
CA GLU A 110 8.09 -14.99 4.50
C GLU A 110 7.49 -15.76 5.68
N SER A 111 8.24 -15.88 6.77
CA SER A 111 7.76 -16.54 7.98
C SER A 111 6.55 -15.80 8.56
N LEU A 112 6.62 -14.48 8.60
CA LEU A 112 5.54 -13.62 9.03
C LEU A 112 4.30 -13.78 8.14
N ALA A 113 4.47 -13.77 6.81
CA ALA A 113 3.39 -13.96 5.84
C ALA A 113 2.73 -15.34 5.92
N LYS A 114 3.45 -16.37 6.39
CA LYS A 114 2.92 -17.73 6.61
C LYS A 114 2.19 -17.87 7.95
N SER A 115 2.69 -17.23 9.00
CA SER A 115 2.17 -17.37 10.36
C SER A 115 0.98 -16.46 10.66
N THR A 116 0.86 -15.32 9.96
CA THR A 116 -0.21 -14.36 10.22
C THR A 116 -1.53 -14.80 9.59
N SER A 117 -2.55 -14.93 10.42
CA SER A 117 -3.92 -15.21 9.97
C SER A 117 -4.57 -13.92 9.46
N ARG A 118 -5.14 -13.98 8.24
CA ARG A 118 -5.92 -12.85 7.71
C ARG A 118 -7.09 -12.44 8.61
N TYR A 119 -7.67 -13.39 9.35
CA TYR A 119 -8.80 -13.13 10.26
C TYR A 119 -8.39 -12.29 11.47
N GLU A 120 -7.12 -12.34 11.88
CA GLU A 120 -6.58 -11.50 12.94
C GLU A 120 -6.40 -10.05 12.49
N LEU A 121 -6.29 -9.81 11.18
CA LEU A 121 -6.09 -8.49 10.59
C LEU A 121 -7.41 -7.82 10.19
N LEU A 122 -8.53 -8.56 10.16
CA LEU A 122 -9.83 -8.08 9.70
C LEU A 122 -10.74 -7.83 10.90
N ASP A 123 -10.81 -6.58 11.34
CA ASP A 123 -11.78 -6.11 12.33
C ASP A 123 -13.08 -5.68 11.63
N LEU A 124 -13.99 -6.66 11.46
CA LEU A 124 -15.29 -6.44 10.82
C LEU A 124 -16.20 -5.58 11.71
N VAL A 125 -16.87 -4.62 11.11
CA VAL A 125 -17.78 -3.68 11.78
C VAL A 125 -18.99 -3.39 10.90
N PHE A 126 -20.10 -2.98 11.56
CA PHE A 126 -21.27 -2.43 10.87
C PHE A 126 -21.15 -0.90 10.82
N SER A 127 -20.85 -0.36 9.64
CA SER A 127 -20.69 1.07 9.40
C SER A 127 -21.28 1.45 8.05
N ARG A 128 -21.63 2.74 7.88
CA ARG A 128 -22.04 3.31 6.58
C ARG A 128 -20.84 3.61 5.67
N GLU A 129 -19.64 3.66 6.22
CA GLU A 129 -18.41 4.06 5.53
C GLU A 129 -17.57 2.87 5.04
N GLY A 130 -17.80 1.67 5.62
CA GLY A 130 -17.08 0.46 5.26
C GLY A 130 -17.41 -0.70 6.19
N ALA A 131 -16.99 -1.90 5.81
CA ALA A 131 -17.20 -3.13 6.56
C ALA A 131 -16.00 -3.55 7.43
N ILE A 132 -14.82 -2.94 7.22
CA ILE A 132 -13.57 -3.23 7.93
C ILE A 132 -13.09 -1.95 8.59
N ASN A 133 -12.73 -1.99 9.88
CA ASN A 133 -12.20 -0.82 10.57
C ASN A 133 -10.71 -0.59 10.24
N GLY A 134 -9.90 -1.64 10.20
CA GLY A 134 -8.46 -1.60 9.89
C GLY A 134 -7.55 -1.33 11.07
N ARG A 135 -8.08 -1.16 12.29
CA ARG A 135 -7.27 -0.92 13.50
C ARG A 135 -6.45 -2.13 13.92
N ALA A 136 -7.00 -3.34 13.74
CA ALA A 136 -6.27 -4.58 13.97
C ALA A 136 -5.03 -4.68 13.07
N TYR A 137 -5.19 -4.29 11.80
CA TYR A 137 -4.09 -4.22 10.84
C TYR A 137 -3.01 -3.22 11.26
N ALA A 138 -3.40 -2.00 11.67
CA ALA A 138 -2.48 -0.99 12.18
C ALA A 138 -1.73 -1.47 13.44
N ALA A 139 -2.42 -2.11 14.37
CA ALA A 139 -1.83 -2.65 15.60
C ALA A 139 -0.82 -3.76 15.28
N TRP A 140 -1.14 -4.64 14.34
CA TRP A 140 -0.23 -5.69 13.90
C TRP A 140 1.04 -5.09 13.27
N ILE A 141 0.93 -4.09 12.39
CA ILE A 141 2.09 -3.43 11.80
C ILE A 141 2.97 -2.79 12.87
N ARG A 142 2.39 -2.12 13.87
CA ARG A 142 3.16 -1.61 15.03
C ARG A 142 3.95 -2.71 15.72
N SER A 143 3.33 -3.85 15.96
CA SER A 143 4.00 -4.97 16.64
C SER A 143 5.19 -5.51 15.82
N VAL A 144 5.03 -5.69 14.52
CA VAL A 144 6.10 -6.24 13.66
C VAL A 144 7.22 -5.22 13.39
N THR A 145 6.93 -3.92 13.51
CA THR A 145 7.94 -2.85 13.45
C THR A 145 8.53 -2.51 14.82
N SER A 146 8.24 -3.31 15.87
CA SER A 146 8.71 -3.10 17.24
C SER A 146 8.32 -1.74 17.81
N ASN A 147 7.14 -1.24 17.47
CA ASN A 147 6.61 0.09 17.82
C ASN A 147 7.52 1.27 17.43
N ARG A 148 8.41 1.09 16.45
CA ARG A 148 9.24 2.16 15.91
C ARG A 148 8.41 3.11 15.05
N THR A 149 8.72 4.39 15.10
CA THR A 149 8.22 5.37 14.13
C THR A 149 8.86 5.18 12.77
N MET A 150 8.28 5.74 11.72
CA MET A 150 8.83 5.67 10.36
C MET A 150 10.26 6.23 10.27
N ARG A 151 10.60 7.25 11.10
CA ARG A 151 11.94 7.85 11.14
C ARG A 151 13.00 6.96 11.81
N GLU A 152 12.57 6.05 12.67
CA GLU A 152 13.45 5.12 13.38
C GLU A 152 13.71 3.84 12.59
N LEU A 153 13.07 3.66 11.44
CA LEU A 153 13.31 2.53 10.58
C LEU A 153 14.66 2.66 9.85
N PRO A 154 15.40 1.55 9.66
CA PRO A 154 16.71 1.54 9.01
C PRO A 154 16.74 2.12 7.60
N VAL A 155 15.64 1.97 6.84
CA VAL A 155 15.52 2.50 5.48
C VAL A 155 14.42 3.56 5.46
N PRO A 156 14.67 4.75 4.88
CA PRO A 156 13.66 5.78 4.71
C PRO A 156 12.41 5.26 3.99
N LEU A 157 11.24 5.50 4.61
CA LEU A 157 9.95 4.97 4.18
C LEU A 157 8.99 6.09 3.82
N GLY A 158 8.32 5.96 2.67
CA GLY A 158 7.18 6.77 2.27
C GLY A 158 5.92 5.93 2.08
N ILE A 159 4.78 6.42 2.52
CA ILE A 159 3.49 5.74 2.38
C ILE A 159 2.49 6.68 1.73
N THR A 160 1.93 6.28 0.57
CA THR A 160 0.99 7.12 -0.17
C THR A 160 -0.43 6.99 0.35
N VAL A 161 -1.14 8.09 0.36
CA VAL A 161 -2.58 8.18 0.61
C VAL A 161 -3.23 9.12 -0.38
N THR A 162 -4.53 8.99 -0.58
CA THR A 162 -5.33 9.99 -1.32
C THR A 162 -6.14 10.82 -0.35
N ASP A 163 -6.02 12.15 -0.42
CA ASP A 163 -6.94 13.08 0.23
C ASP A 163 -8.21 13.14 -0.62
N LEU A 164 -9.29 12.55 -0.12
CA LEU A 164 -10.54 12.45 -0.86
C LEU A 164 -11.21 13.82 -1.04
N GLY A 165 -11.07 14.72 -0.07
CA GLY A 165 -11.66 16.06 -0.14
C GLY A 165 -10.93 17.00 -1.10
N ALA A 166 -9.60 16.90 -1.16
CA ALA A 166 -8.77 17.72 -2.04
C ALA A 166 -8.53 17.10 -3.42
N GLY A 167 -8.81 15.79 -3.61
CA GLY A 167 -8.52 15.08 -4.85
C GLY A 167 -7.03 15.01 -5.17
N THR A 168 -6.17 14.85 -4.13
CA THR A 168 -4.72 14.89 -4.30
C THR A 168 -4.04 13.67 -3.70
N ALA A 169 -3.01 13.15 -4.39
CA ALA A 169 -2.10 12.16 -3.86
C ALA A 169 -1.11 12.80 -2.88
N LEU A 170 -0.92 12.17 -1.73
CA LEU A 170 -0.03 12.67 -0.67
C LEU A 170 0.88 11.54 -0.18
N LEU A 171 2.02 11.92 0.42
CA LEU A 171 2.99 11.01 1.02
C LEU A 171 3.12 11.25 2.53
N ILE A 172 3.06 10.19 3.31
CA ILE A 172 3.41 10.18 4.73
C ILE A 172 4.85 9.65 4.85
N VAL A 173 5.72 10.41 5.52
CA VAL A 173 7.14 10.06 5.72
C VAL A 173 7.56 10.05 7.19
N ASP A 174 6.61 10.25 8.09
CA ASP A 174 6.85 10.37 9.53
C ASP A 174 5.64 9.89 10.33
N GLY A 175 5.86 9.51 11.59
CA GLY A 175 4.81 9.04 12.50
C GLY A 175 4.74 7.52 12.62
N ASP A 176 3.58 7.04 13.02
CA ASP A 176 3.30 5.62 13.23
C ASP A 176 3.11 4.88 11.89
N PRO A 177 3.95 3.89 11.55
CA PRO A 177 3.82 3.14 10.31
C PRO A 177 2.50 2.35 10.23
N GLY A 178 1.94 1.91 11.35
CA GLY A 178 0.65 1.22 11.38
C GLY A 178 -0.50 2.11 10.94
N GLU A 179 -0.56 3.35 11.46
CA GLU A 179 -1.56 4.34 11.05
C GLU A 179 -1.42 4.74 9.59
N ALA A 180 -0.17 4.94 9.14
CA ALA A 180 0.12 5.31 7.76
C ALA A 180 -0.27 4.20 6.77
N VAL A 181 0.11 2.93 7.04
CA VAL A 181 -0.26 1.79 6.19
C VAL A 181 -1.75 1.53 6.22
N GLN A 182 -2.41 1.64 7.39
CA GLN A 182 -3.86 1.56 7.47
C GLN A 182 -4.51 2.60 6.56
N ALA A 183 -4.11 3.87 6.65
CA ALA A 183 -4.64 4.94 5.80
C ALA A 183 -4.44 4.64 4.31
N SER A 184 -3.27 4.11 3.94
CA SER A 184 -2.94 3.71 2.56
C SER A 184 -3.74 2.51 2.06
N ALA A 185 -4.28 1.68 2.96
CA ALA A 185 -5.03 0.46 2.63
C ALA A 185 -6.56 0.63 2.80
N THR A 186 -7.06 1.84 2.96
CA THR A 186 -8.50 2.13 3.08
C THR A 186 -9.19 2.13 1.73
N VAL A 187 -9.36 0.93 1.16
CA VAL A 187 -10.06 0.74 -0.12
C VAL A 187 -11.49 1.28 -0.03
N PRO A 188 -11.87 2.24 -0.87
CA PRO A 188 -13.19 2.88 -0.83
C PRO A 188 -14.34 1.86 -0.86
N GLY A 189 -15.32 2.07 0.05
CA GLY A 189 -16.48 1.19 0.19
C GLY A 189 -16.22 -0.13 0.94
N THR A 190 -14.96 -0.47 1.23
CA THR A 190 -14.58 -1.72 1.93
C THR A 190 -14.04 -1.43 3.32
N VAL A 191 -13.05 -0.56 3.44
CA VAL A 191 -12.40 -0.18 4.69
C VAL A 191 -12.82 1.24 5.06
N ILE A 192 -13.09 1.49 6.35
CA ILE A 192 -13.48 2.81 6.85
C ILE A 192 -12.33 3.80 6.62
N PRO A 193 -12.58 4.96 5.98
CA PRO A 193 -11.58 5.99 5.76
C PRO A 193 -10.89 6.46 7.04
N VAL A 194 -9.68 6.94 6.91
CA VAL A 194 -8.92 7.55 8.01
C VAL A 194 -9.10 9.07 7.98
N HIS A 195 -9.47 9.63 9.12
CA HIS A 195 -9.61 11.08 9.29
C HIS A 195 -8.44 11.63 10.11
N SER A 196 -7.80 12.68 9.62
CA SER A 196 -6.76 13.39 10.37
C SER A 196 -6.69 14.85 9.93
N ASN A 197 -6.56 15.76 10.88
CA ASN A 197 -6.39 17.21 10.63
C ASN A 197 -7.45 17.79 9.67
N GLY A 198 -8.71 17.36 9.81
CA GLY A 198 -9.83 17.81 8.95
C GLY A 198 -9.85 17.21 7.53
N ARG A 199 -8.95 16.29 7.22
CA ARG A 199 -8.88 15.57 5.94
C ARG A 199 -9.43 14.17 6.06
N THR A 200 -9.87 13.62 4.94
CA THR A 200 -10.31 12.23 4.79
C THR A 200 -9.37 11.50 3.85
N TYR A 201 -8.63 10.54 4.38
CA TYR A 201 -7.69 9.73 3.61
C TYR A 201 -8.31 8.40 3.21
N VAL A 202 -8.13 8.07 1.95
CA VAL A 202 -8.45 6.77 1.36
C VAL A 202 -7.21 6.17 0.72
N ASP A 203 -7.32 4.94 0.22
CA ASP A 203 -6.23 4.18 -0.42
C ASP A 203 -5.45 5.05 -1.43
N GLY A 204 -4.13 5.02 -1.30
CA GLY A 204 -3.25 5.77 -2.20
C GLY A 204 -3.41 5.37 -3.66
N GLY A 205 -3.82 4.12 -3.92
CA GLY A 205 -4.04 3.58 -5.27
C GLY A 205 -5.20 4.21 -6.04
N VAL A 206 -6.01 5.04 -5.40
CA VAL A 206 -7.03 5.85 -6.10
C VAL A 206 -6.36 6.80 -7.12
N LEU A 207 -5.23 7.41 -6.76
CA LEU A 207 -4.52 8.37 -7.62
C LEU A 207 -3.08 7.95 -7.98
N THR A 208 -2.40 7.18 -7.12
CA THR A 208 -0.99 6.78 -7.29
C THR A 208 -0.82 5.32 -6.92
N ILE A 209 -1.00 4.42 -7.90
CA ILE A 209 -0.91 2.98 -7.64
C ILE A 209 0.54 2.52 -7.43
N VAL A 210 1.51 3.12 -8.13
CA VAL A 210 2.95 2.87 -7.96
C VAL A 210 3.65 4.23 -7.76
N PRO A 211 4.18 4.55 -6.56
CA PRO A 211 4.58 5.91 -6.18
C PRO A 211 5.97 6.32 -6.67
N VAL A 212 6.22 6.28 -7.98
CA VAL A 212 7.53 6.55 -8.61
C VAL A 212 7.99 7.98 -8.33
N ARG A 213 7.10 8.97 -8.54
CA ARG A 213 7.43 10.39 -8.34
C ARG A 213 7.77 10.71 -6.90
N PHE A 214 7.07 10.06 -5.95
CA PHE A 214 7.36 10.24 -4.53
C PHE A 214 8.71 9.63 -4.15
N VAL A 215 9.06 8.45 -4.66
CA VAL A 215 10.40 7.86 -4.46
C VAL A 215 11.49 8.76 -5.01
N ARG A 216 11.26 9.36 -6.19
CA ARG A 216 12.20 10.33 -6.78
C ARG A 216 12.34 11.57 -5.90
N ALA A 217 11.22 12.12 -5.41
CA ALA A 217 11.23 13.30 -4.50
C ALA A 217 11.90 13.00 -3.15
N MET A 218 11.86 11.75 -2.69
CA MET A 218 12.59 11.29 -1.50
C MET A 218 14.11 11.18 -1.73
N GLY A 219 14.61 11.35 -2.96
CA GLY A 219 16.02 11.45 -3.29
C GLY A 219 16.63 10.22 -3.98
N ALA A 220 15.84 9.34 -4.56
CA ALA A 220 16.35 8.26 -5.40
C ALA A 220 16.86 8.78 -6.75
N ASP A 221 18.01 8.26 -7.19
CA ASP A 221 18.59 8.53 -8.50
C ASP A 221 18.12 7.50 -9.53
N VAL A 222 18.02 6.22 -9.13
CA VAL A 222 17.52 5.10 -9.92
C VAL A 222 16.29 4.51 -9.24
N ILE A 223 15.21 4.30 -9.97
CA ILE A 223 13.94 3.84 -9.41
C ILE A 223 13.48 2.54 -10.05
N ILE A 224 13.24 1.54 -9.22
CA ILE A 224 12.52 0.32 -9.58
C ILE A 224 11.04 0.53 -9.24
N ALA A 225 10.18 0.49 -10.26
CA ALA A 225 8.73 0.42 -10.09
C ALA A 225 8.29 -1.04 -10.05
N VAL A 226 7.58 -1.45 -9.00
CA VAL A 226 6.98 -2.79 -8.89
C VAL A 226 5.48 -2.68 -9.05
N ASP A 227 5.00 -2.91 -10.29
CA ASP A 227 3.58 -2.84 -10.63
C ASP A 227 2.95 -4.24 -10.63
N ILE A 228 2.17 -4.50 -9.62
CA ILE A 228 1.46 -5.77 -9.41
C ILE A 228 -0.02 -5.70 -9.82
N TYR A 229 -0.49 -4.55 -10.32
CA TYR A 229 -1.91 -4.29 -10.49
C TYR A 229 -2.33 -4.03 -11.93
N CYS A 230 -1.51 -3.29 -12.70
CA CYS A 230 -1.91 -2.77 -14.00
C CYS A 230 -1.53 -3.66 -15.20
N GLY A 231 -0.89 -4.82 -14.97
CA GLY A 231 -0.36 -5.67 -16.05
C GLY A 231 -1.41 -6.47 -16.81
N LYS A 232 -2.42 -7.01 -16.14
CA LYS A 232 -3.50 -7.83 -16.75
C LYS A 232 -4.86 -7.26 -16.40
N HIS A 233 -5.79 -7.32 -17.32
CA HIS A 233 -7.17 -6.87 -17.17
C HIS A 233 -8.14 -8.03 -17.44
N PRO A 234 -8.44 -8.89 -16.42
CA PRO A 234 -9.35 -10.00 -16.61
C PRO A 234 -10.77 -9.52 -16.94
N ALA A 235 -11.49 -10.29 -17.74
CA ALA A 235 -12.86 -9.99 -18.10
C ALA A 235 -13.79 -9.88 -16.87
N PRO A 236 -14.83 -9.03 -16.89
CA PRO A 236 -15.81 -8.92 -15.80
C PRO A 236 -16.54 -10.24 -15.57
N ARG A 237 -16.82 -10.56 -14.30
CA ARG A 237 -17.53 -11.78 -13.88
C ARG A 237 -19.06 -11.66 -13.98
N GLY A 238 -19.57 -10.57 -14.56
CA GLY A 238 -20.99 -10.38 -14.84
C GLY A 238 -21.87 -9.91 -13.67
N ASN A 239 -21.27 -9.38 -12.58
CA ASN A 239 -22.03 -8.75 -11.49
C ASN A 239 -21.61 -7.29 -11.27
N ALA A 240 -22.52 -6.50 -10.67
CA ALA A 240 -22.32 -5.05 -10.50
C ALA A 240 -21.09 -4.70 -9.65
N VAL A 241 -20.83 -5.44 -8.57
CA VAL A 241 -19.70 -5.18 -7.68
C VAL A 241 -18.37 -5.41 -8.41
N ASP A 242 -18.24 -6.52 -9.13
CA ASP A 242 -17.05 -6.82 -9.92
C ASP A 242 -16.84 -5.78 -11.03
N THR A 243 -17.92 -5.33 -11.68
CA THR A 243 -17.85 -4.27 -12.69
C THR A 243 -17.32 -2.96 -12.10
N VAL A 244 -17.83 -2.53 -10.95
CA VAL A 244 -17.35 -1.32 -10.26
C VAL A 244 -15.88 -1.44 -9.88
N LEU A 245 -15.47 -2.54 -9.24
CA LEU A 245 -14.07 -2.75 -8.82
C LEU A 245 -13.11 -2.76 -10.02
N LYS A 246 -13.51 -3.39 -11.14
CA LYS A 246 -12.69 -3.38 -12.37
C LYS A 246 -12.64 -2.02 -13.05
N THR A 247 -13.73 -1.27 -13.01
CA THR A 247 -13.74 0.11 -13.51
C THR A 247 -12.80 0.99 -12.72
N LEU A 248 -12.84 0.91 -11.37
CA LEU A 248 -11.92 1.64 -10.50
C LEU A 248 -10.46 1.23 -10.76
N ARG A 249 -10.20 -0.08 -10.92
CA ARG A 249 -8.86 -0.57 -11.29
C ARG A 249 -8.38 0.03 -12.62
N LEU A 250 -9.22 0.00 -13.64
CA LEU A 250 -8.89 0.56 -14.95
C LEU A 250 -8.55 2.05 -14.85
N GLN A 251 -9.38 2.82 -14.13
CA GLN A 251 -9.16 4.24 -13.92
C GLN A 251 -7.85 4.52 -13.16
N SER A 252 -7.60 3.82 -12.05
CA SER A 252 -6.36 3.95 -11.28
C SER A 252 -5.13 3.64 -12.13
N CYS A 253 -5.18 2.59 -12.95
CA CYS A 253 -4.09 2.23 -13.84
C CYS A 253 -3.86 3.28 -14.93
N GLN A 254 -4.91 3.82 -15.53
CA GLN A 254 -4.80 4.87 -16.55
C GLN A 254 -4.19 6.16 -15.96
N LEU A 255 -4.60 6.55 -14.76
CA LEU A 255 -4.05 7.71 -14.06
C LEU A 255 -2.56 7.52 -13.72
N SER A 256 -2.16 6.30 -13.37
CA SER A 256 -0.79 6.00 -12.92
C SER A 256 0.18 5.65 -14.07
N ASN A 257 -0.30 5.37 -15.28
CA ASN A 257 0.55 4.92 -16.38
C ASN A 257 1.69 5.90 -16.69
N ALA A 258 1.41 7.22 -16.70
CA ALA A 258 2.43 8.23 -16.97
C ALA A 258 3.50 8.25 -15.88
N GLU A 259 3.11 8.12 -14.60
CA GLU A 259 4.04 8.06 -13.47
C GLU A 259 4.88 6.78 -13.49
N ILE A 260 4.27 5.62 -13.79
CA ILE A 260 4.97 4.34 -13.88
C ILE A 260 6.03 4.38 -14.99
N ALA A 261 5.74 5.06 -16.11
CA ALA A 261 6.69 5.22 -17.22
C ALA A 261 7.91 6.09 -16.89
N GLU A 262 7.89 6.84 -15.79
CA GLU A 262 9.03 7.64 -15.30
C GLU A 262 10.06 6.80 -14.50
N ALA A 263 9.75 5.53 -14.21
CA ALA A 263 10.69 4.63 -13.54
C ALA A 263 11.84 4.22 -14.48
N ASP A 264 13.01 4.02 -13.89
CA ASP A 264 14.19 3.55 -14.64
C ASP A 264 14.10 2.07 -14.96
N ILE A 265 13.47 1.29 -14.10
CA ILE A 265 13.22 -0.16 -14.24
C ILE A 265 11.79 -0.47 -13.85
N LEU A 266 11.08 -1.21 -14.68
CA LEU A 266 9.72 -1.68 -14.40
C LEU A 266 9.71 -3.19 -14.18
N ILE A 267 9.30 -3.63 -12.98
CA ILE A 267 8.99 -5.01 -12.69
C ILE A 267 7.46 -5.16 -12.70
N ARG A 268 6.93 -5.83 -13.72
CA ARG A 268 5.50 -6.06 -13.89
C ARG A 268 5.25 -7.56 -14.12
N PRO A 269 5.14 -8.36 -13.05
CA PRO A 269 4.84 -9.78 -13.16
C PRO A 269 3.45 -10.02 -13.73
N GLY A 270 3.33 -11.00 -14.60
CA GLY A 270 2.06 -11.32 -15.26
C GLY A 270 1.09 -12.13 -14.38
N PHE A 271 1.14 -12.01 -13.05
CA PHE A 271 0.28 -12.72 -12.11
C PHE A 271 -1.09 -12.07 -11.97
N GLU A 272 -2.14 -12.88 -12.05
CA GLU A 272 -3.53 -12.47 -11.75
C GLU A 272 -4.21 -13.56 -10.93
N PRO A 273 -4.67 -13.29 -9.70
CA PRO A 273 -5.31 -14.28 -8.85
C PRO A 273 -6.72 -14.63 -9.35
N ASP A 274 -7.13 -15.88 -9.18
CA ASP A 274 -8.48 -16.34 -9.50
C ASP A 274 -9.55 -15.68 -8.63
N SER A 275 -9.17 -15.23 -7.43
CA SER A 275 -10.06 -14.54 -6.49
C SER A 275 -9.34 -13.35 -5.86
N PRO A 276 -10.02 -12.19 -5.74
CA PRO A 276 -9.44 -11.00 -5.13
C PRO A 276 -9.18 -11.11 -3.62
N VAL A 277 -9.65 -12.19 -2.98
CA VAL A 277 -9.55 -12.41 -1.53
C VAL A 277 -8.92 -13.75 -1.16
N SER A 278 -8.59 -14.62 -2.12
CA SER A 278 -7.99 -15.93 -1.86
C SER A 278 -6.47 -15.82 -1.73
N LEU A 279 -5.90 -16.51 -0.74
CA LEU A 279 -4.46 -16.66 -0.56
C LEU A 279 -3.92 -17.99 -1.13
N ALA A 280 -4.77 -18.77 -1.82
CA ALA A 280 -4.41 -20.11 -2.31
C ALA A 280 -3.25 -20.08 -3.32
N GLN A 281 -3.12 -18.98 -4.08
CA GLN A 281 -2.09 -18.81 -5.11
C GLN A 281 -0.89 -17.99 -4.63
N ARG A 282 -0.66 -17.94 -3.30
CA ARG A 282 0.45 -17.19 -2.72
C ARG A 282 1.80 -17.59 -3.31
N ASP A 283 2.09 -18.87 -3.39
CA ASP A 283 3.39 -19.37 -3.84
C ASP A 283 3.60 -19.10 -5.34
N GLU A 284 2.54 -19.15 -6.15
CA GLU A 284 2.54 -18.73 -7.55
C GLU A 284 2.85 -17.23 -7.69
N ALA A 285 2.24 -16.39 -6.86
CA ALA A 285 2.50 -14.95 -6.84
C ALA A 285 3.97 -14.65 -6.49
N ILE A 286 4.52 -15.32 -5.47
CA ILE A 286 5.93 -15.19 -5.08
C ILE A 286 6.83 -15.61 -6.24
N ALA A 287 6.57 -16.75 -6.88
CA ALA A 287 7.34 -17.23 -8.01
C ALA A 287 7.31 -16.25 -9.19
N ALA A 288 6.14 -15.68 -9.51
CA ALA A 288 5.99 -14.70 -10.58
C ALA A 288 6.83 -13.43 -10.32
N GLY A 289 6.80 -12.91 -9.09
CA GLY A 289 7.62 -11.77 -8.67
C GLY A 289 9.11 -12.07 -8.76
N TYR A 290 9.53 -13.22 -8.29
CA TYR A 290 10.92 -13.67 -8.34
C TYR A 290 11.43 -13.75 -9.78
N GLN A 291 10.71 -14.43 -10.66
CA GLN A 291 11.14 -14.60 -12.05
C GLN A 291 11.19 -13.27 -12.81
N ALA A 292 10.18 -12.42 -12.64
CA ALA A 292 10.17 -11.11 -13.29
C ALA A 292 11.36 -10.24 -12.84
N THR A 293 11.72 -10.31 -11.57
CA THR A 293 12.86 -9.56 -11.02
C THR A 293 14.18 -10.12 -11.52
N LYS A 294 14.35 -11.44 -11.51
CA LYS A 294 15.56 -12.10 -12.04
C LYS A 294 15.86 -11.69 -13.47
N ALA A 295 14.84 -11.52 -14.30
CA ALA A 295 14.99 -11.11 -15.69
C ALA A 295 15.60 -9.71 -15.85
N VAL A 296 15.38 -8.80 -14.90
CA VAL A 296 15.84 -7.40 -14.96
C VAL A 296 17.06 -7.11 -14.07
N ILE A 297 17.58 -8.08 -13.30
CA ILE A 297 18.81 -7.90 -12.50
C ILE A 297 19.99 -7.35 -13.31
N PRO A 298 20.29 -7.82 -14.54
CA PRO A 298 21.37 -7.26 -15.33
C PRO A 298 21.16 -5.77 -15.66
N GLU A 299 19.92 -5.37 -15.96
CA GLU A 299 19.57 -3.97 -16.22
C GLU A 299 19.72 -3.11 -14.96
N ILE A 300 19.25 -3.59 -13.80
CA ILE A 300 19.42 -2.89 -12.52
C ILE A 300 20.90 -2.62 -12.26
N ARG A 301 21.75 -3.64 -12.42
CA ARG A 301 23.21 -3.51 -12.24
C ARG A 301 23.83 -2.52 -13.22
N ALA A 302 23.40 -2.53 -14.47
CA ALA A 302 23.88 -1.61 -15.50
C ALA A 302 23.52 -0.15 -15.16
N ARG A 303 22.27 0.10 -14.70
CA ARG A 303 21.83 1.44 -14.27
C ARG A 303 22.62 1.94 -13.06
N LEU A 304 22.87 1.08 -12.07
CA LEU A 304 23.65 1.42 -10.89
C LEU A 304 25.14 1.63 -11.19
N ALA A 305 25.67 1.00 -12.25
CA ALA A 305 27.06 1.19 -12.71
C ALA A 305 27.22 2.38 -13.66
N GLY A 306 26.25 2.62 -14.56
CA GLY A 306 26.32 3.59 -15.64
C GLY A 306 26.26 5.05 -15.19
N SER A 307 25.64 5.35 -14.06
CA SER A 307 25.68 6.69 -13.46
C SER A 307 27.07 7.07 -12.91
N LYS A 308 28.01 6.11 -12.82
CA LYS A 308 29.41 6.39 -12.52
C LYS A 308 30.16 7.04 -13.69
N GLN A 309 29.70 6.86 -14.93
CA GLN A 309 30.36 7.40 -16.14
C GLN A 309 29.87 8.77 -16.56
N ALA A 310 28.70 9.21 -16.10
CA ALA A 310 28.13 10.51 -16.48
C ALA A 310 28.66 11.70 -15.65
N VAL A 311 29.52 11.47 -14.66
CA VAL A 311 30.07 12.52 -13.75
C VAL A 311 31.52 12.87 -14.07
N ASN A 312 32.13 12.33 -15.13
CA ASN A 312 33.43 12.79 -15.61
C ASN A 312 33.22 13.64 -16.88
N PRO A 313 33.36 14.99 -16.81
CA PRO A 313 33.46 15.84 -17.99
C PRO A 313 34.79 15.67 -18.73
#